data_916d075be03fe9883cd2e2c1dd14ad87
#
_entry.id   916d075be03fe9883cd2e2c1dd14ad87
#
_cell.length_a   1.000
_cell.length_b   1.000
_cell.length_c   1.000
_cell.angle_alpha   90.00
_cell.angle_beta   90.00
_cell.angle_gamma   90.00
#
_symmetry.space_group_name_H-M   'P 1'
#
loop_
_entity.id
_entity.type
_entity.pdbx_description
1 polymer ?
#
loop_
_entity_poly.entity_id
_entity_poly.type
_entity_poly.pdbx_seq_one_letter_code
_entity_poly.pdbx_strand_id
1 'polypeptide(L)'
;MKCEARNRAEHRTSKKLNERNLTMKKIKGGVTAPKGFAAMGLKAGIKKDKKDMAMIYSSTPCVAAGTFTTNQVKAAPVIWDRDTIYTSDYVHAVVCNSGVANACTGKIGMDYCEQMAEATAKALDIEKRQVLVASTGVIGAQLPMDKIT
;
A
#
# COMPACT_ATOMS: atom_id res chain seq x y z
N MET A 1 -40.27 10.80 11.30
CA MET A 1 -40.37 9.33 11.40
C MET A 1 -39.37 8.52 10.55
N LYS A 2 -38.85 8.99 9.42
CA LYS A 2 -37.83 8.22 8.63
C LYS A 2 -36.37 8.36 9.12
N CYS A 3 -36.05 9.40 9.91
CA CYS A 3 -34.69 9.65 10.39
C CYS A 3 -34.33 8.80 11.65
N GLU A 4 -35.29 8.50 12.51
CA GLU A 4 -35.04 7.68 13.72
C GLU A 4 -34.84 6.19 13.43
N ALA A 5 -35.42 5.68 12.33
CA ALA A 5 -35.27 4.29 11.94
C ALA A 5 -33.86 4.00 11.40
N ARG A 6 -33.22 4.97 10.70
CA ARG A 6 -31.83 4.85 10.23
C ARG A 6 -30.82 4.82 11.38
N ASN A 7 -30.97 5.71 12.36
CA ASN A 7 -30.07 5.75 13.53
C ASN A 7 -30.14 4.47 14.39
N ARG A 8 -31.30 3.81 14.46
CA ARG A 8 -31.44 2.54 15.19
C ARG A 8 -30.81 1.35 14.44
N ALA A 9 -30.81 1.35 13.11
CA ALA A 9 -30.19 0.30 12.32
C ALA A 9 -28.65 0.40 12.35
N GLU A 10 -28.11 1.60 12.27
CA GLU A 10 -26.65 1.85 12.37
C GLU A 10 -26.12 1.56 13.78
N HIS A 11 -26.90 1.84 14.83
CA HIS A 11 -26.49 1.53 16.21
C HIS A 11 -26.58 0.02 16.52
N ARG A 12 -27.47 -0.73 15.85
CA ARG A 12 -27.56 -2.19 15.99
C ARG A 12 -26.44 -2.93 15.25
N THR A 13 -25.98 -2.40 14.09
CA THR A 13 -24.87 -2.98 13.34
C THR A 13 -23.53 -2.71 14.04
N SER A 14 -23.33 -1.53 14.64
CA SER A 14 -22.11 -1.23 15.39
C SER A 14 -22.00 -2.05 16.70
N LYS A 15 -23.14 -2.33 17.38
CA LYS A 15 -23.17 -3.19 18.57
C LYS A 15 -22.86 -4.66 18.28
N LYS A 16 -23.33 -5.19 17.13
CA LYS A 16 -23.03 -6.57 16.71
C LYS A 16 -21.58 -6.77 16.28
N LEU A 17 -20.89 -5.75 15.81
CA LEU A 17 -19.46 -5.80 15.49
C LEU A 17 -18.57 -5.84 16.74
N ASN A 18 -19.02 -5.25 17.87
CA ASN A 18 -18.24 -5.22 19.12
C ASN A 18 -18.33 -6.53 19.93
N GLU A 19 -19.22 -7.45 19.61
CA GLU A 19 -19.40 -8.73 20.33
C GLU A 19 -18.71 -9.93 19.65
N ARG A 20 -18.04 -9.73 18.52
CA ARG A 20 -17.11 -10.74 18.02
C ARG A 20 -15.85 -10.72 18.90
N ASN A 21 -15.76 -11.68 19.83
CA ASN A 21 -14.50 -12.03 20.49
C ASN A 21 -13.48 -12.37 19.39
N LEU A 22 -12.76 -11.35 18.91
CA LEU A 22 -11.63 -11.51 17.98
C LEU A 22 -10.49 -12.16 18.76
N THR A 23 -10.57 -13.48 18.92
CA THR A 23 -9.44 -14.27 19.42
C THR A 23 -8.34 -14.26 18.36
N MET A 24 -7.30 -13.46 18.59
CA MET A 24 -6.12 -13.48 17.74
C MET A 24 -5.39 -14.83 17.92
N LYS A 25 -5.20 -15.54 16.81
CA LYS A 25 -4.43 -16.78 16.78
C LYS A 25 -3.09 -16.52 16.10
N LYS A 26 -2.00 -16.80 16.81
CA LYS A 26 -0.65 -16.77 16.22
C LYS A 26 -0.52 -17.93 15.22
N ILE A 27 -0.17 -17.59 13.97
CA ILE A 27 0.08 -18.57 12.91
C ILE A 27 1.56 -18.53 12.50
N LYS A 28 2.06 -19.61 11.90
CA LYS A 28 3.39 -19.63 11.26
C LYS A 28 3.32 -18.98 9.89
N GLY A 29 4.40 -18.35 9.47
CA GLY A 29 4.51 -17.61 8.21
C GLY A 29 4.51 -16.09 8.44
N GLY A 30 4.60 -15.34 7.38
CA GLY A 30 4.54 -13.88 7.37
C GLY A 30 3.45 -13.42 6.41
N VAL A 31 3.76 -12.44 5.58
CA VAL A 31 2.83 -11.89 4.57
C VAL A 31 2.39 -12.90 3.52
N THR A 32 3.13 -14.03 3.38
CA THR A 32 2.80 -15.12 2.46
C THR A 32 1.98 -16.25 3.11
N ALA A 33 1.55 -16.09 4.36
CA ALA A 33 0.71 -17.09 5.04
C ALA A 33 -0.68 -17.25 4.41
N PRO A 34 -1.36 -16.21 3.95
CA PRO A 34 -2.62 -16.35 3.21
C PRO A 34 -2.38 -17.00 1.83
N LYS A 35 -3.33 -17.83 1.40
CA LYS A 35 -3.29 -18.45 0.06
C LYS A 35 -3.28 -17.37 -1.03
N GLY A 36 -2.47 -17.58 -2.06
CA GLY A 36 -2.35 -16.67 -3.21
C GLY A 36 -1.40 -15.50 -3.00
N PHE A 37 -0.85 -15.32 -1.79
CA PHE A 37 0.14 -14.29 -1.53
C PHE A 37 1.55 -14.78 -1.82
N ALA A 38 2.32 -13.97 -2.54
CA ALA A 38 3.74 -14.12 -2.77
C ALA A 38 4.47 -12.86 -2.32
N ALA A 39 5.73 -13.00 -1.94
CA ALA A 39 6.59 -11.86 -1.62
C ALA A 39 8.02 -12.14 -2.03
N MET A 40 8.71 -11.11 -2.49
CA MET A 40 10.13 -11.19 -2.80
C MET A 40 10.85 -9.92 -2.39
N GLY A 41 12.15 -10.02 -2.19
CA GLY A 41 13.02 -8.88 -1.96
C GLY A 41 14.32 -9.05 -2.70
N LEU A 42 14.78 -8.01 -3.37
CA LEU A 42 15.99 -7.99 -4.18
C LEU A 42 16.88 -6.79 -3.87
N LYS A 43 18.08 -6.79 -4.41
CA LYS A 43 19.02 -5.69 -4.39
C LYS A 43 18.94 -4.99 -5.76
N ALA A 44 18.27 -3.83 -5.80
CA ALA A 44 18.23 -2.97 -6.99
C ALA A 44 19.45 -2.05 -7.08
N GLY A 45 20.19 -1.86 -5.98
CA GLY A 45 21.37 -1.02 -5.93
C GLY A 45 21.10 0.41 -5.48
N ILE A 46 19.99 0.64 -4.80
CA ILE A 46 19.74 1.91 -4.08
C ILE A 46 20.66 1.99 -2.87
N LYS A 47 20.85 0.86 -2.17
CA LYS A 47 21.85 0.70 -1.10
C LYS A 47 23.04 -0.12 -1.58
N LYS A 48 24.19 0.12 -0.96
CA LYS A 48 25.45 -0.51 -1.40
C LYS A 48 25.41 -2.04 -1.31
N ASP A 49 25.03 -2.62 -0.17
CA ASP A 49 25.19 -4.06 0.10
C ASP A 49 23.99 -4.73 0.78
N LYS A 50 22.78 -4.18 0.60
CA LYS A 50 21.55 -4.71 1.23
C LYS A 50 20.44 -4.84 0.21
N LYS A 51 19.49 -5.74 0.48
CA LYS A 51 18.22 -5.72 -0.24
C LYS A 51 17.52 -4.39 0.03
N ASP A 52 17.03 -3.78 -1.01
CA ASP A 52 16.49 -2.42 -0.99
C ASP A 52 15.20 -2.25 -1.78
N MET A 53 14.77 -3.31 -2.47
CA MET A 53 13.45 -3.42 -3.08
C MET A 53 12.74 -4.65 -2.56
N ALA A 54 11.42 -4.55 -2.40
CA ALA A 54 10.54 -5.66 -2.06
C ALA A 54 9.19 -5.51 -2.74
N MET A 55 8.52 -6.63 -2.98
CA MET A 55 7.17 -6.67 -3.49
C MET A 55 6.37 -7.73 -2.75
N ILE A 56 5.10 -7.41 -2.47
CA ILE A 56 4.08 -8.35 -2.02
C ILE A 56 3.02 -8.38 -3.13
N TYR A 57 2.61 -9.57 -3.53
CA TYR A 57 1.64 -9.77 -4.60
C TYR A 57 0.57 -10.77 -4.17
N SER A 58 -0.66 -10.52 -4.58
CA SER A 58 -1.77 -11.47 -4.47
C SER A 58 -2.25 -11.88 -5.85
N SER A 59 -2.34 -13.18 -6.09
CA SER A 59 -2.89 -13.74 -7.35
C SER A 59 -4.41 -13.54 -7.48
N THR A 60 -5.07 -13.09 -6.42
CA THR A 60 -6.49 -12.75 -6.41
C THR A 60 -6.70 -11.31 -6.00
N PRO A 61 -7.77 -10.64 -6.48
CA PRO A 61 -8.10 -9.29 -6.04
C PRO A 61 -8.24 -9.19 -4.53
N CYS A 62 -7.65 -8.16 -3.93
CA CYS A 62 -7.69 -7.90 -2.50
C CYS A 62 -8.38 -6.57 -2.22
N VAL A 63 -9.32 -6.57 -1.30
CA VAL A 63 -9.81 -5.32 -0.71
C VAL A 63 -8.70 -4.71 0.13
N ALA A 64 -8.41 -3.43 -0.12
CA ALA A 64 -7.44 -2.68 0.65
C ALA A 64 -8.12 -1.72 1.62
N ALA A 65 -7.52 -1.53 2.78
CA ALA A 65 -7.92 -0.51 3.75
C ALA A 65 -6.66 0.16 4.30
N GLY A 66 -6.75 1.45 4.59
CA GLY A 66 -5.62 2.22 5.09
C GLY A 66 -6.03 3.32 6.04
N THR A 67 -5.10 3.67 6.93
CA THR A 67 -5.18 4.87 7.77
C THR A 67 -4.08 5.82 7.35
N PHE A 68 -4.41 7.09 7.19
CA PHE A 68 -3.52 8.08 6.63
C PHE A 68 -3.30 9.24 7.60
N THR A 69 -2.09 9.78 7.60
CA THR A 69 -1.76 10.95 8.42
C THR A 69 -2.59 12.17 8.03
N THR A 70 -2.97 12.97 9.04
CA THR A 70 -3.61 14.27 8.86
C THR A 70 -2.60 15.41 8.65
N ASN A 71 -1.28 15.14 8.73
CA ASN A 71 -0.24 16.11 8.44
C ASN A 71 -0.48 16.82 7.11
N GLN A 72 -0.17 18.13 7.05
CA GLN A 72 -0.24 18.89 5.80
C GLN A 72 0.85 18.44 4.82
N VAL A 73 2.06 18.18 5.31
CA VAL A 73 3.16 17.65 4.50
C VAL A 73 3.07 16.12 4.49
N LYS A 74 2.69 15.57 3.36
CA LYS A 74 2.56 14.12 3.13
C LYS A 74 3.60 13.66 2.11
N ALA A 75 4.18 12.49 2.36
CA ALA A 75 5.02 11.83 1.36
C ALA A 75 4.20 11.43 0.12
N ALA A 76 4.82 11.41 -1.04
CA ALA A 76 4.14 11.05 -2.29
C ALA A 76 3.46 9.67 -2.24
N PRO A 77 4.07 8.60 -1.68
CA PRO A 77 3.40 7.31 -1.52
C PRO A 77 2.11 7.38 -0.68
N VAL A 78 2.08 8.22 0.36
CA VAL A 78 0.88 8.39 1.20
C VAL A 78 -0.30 8.96 0.40
N ILE A 79 0.00 9.92 -0.49
CA ILE A 79 -1.01 10.54 -1.36
C ILE A 79 -1.47 9.54 -2.42
N TRP A 80 -0.54 8.85 -3.07
CA TRP A 80 -0.80 7.80 -4.07
C TRP A 80 -1.68 6.68 -3.52
N ASP A 81 -1.29 6.11 -2.39
CA ASP A 81 -1.99 4.97 -1.79
C ASP A 81 -3.39 5.35 -1.30
N ARG A 82 -3.53 6.55 -0.71
CA ARG A 82 -4.84 7.06 -0.31
C ARG A 82 -5.77 7.18 -1.51
N ASP A 83 -5.31 7.79 -2.58
CA ASP A 83 -6.09 7.94 -3.81
C ASP A 83 -6.45 6.57 -4.39
N THR A 84 -5.49 5.67 -4.49
CA THR A 84 -5.69 4.31 -4.99
C THR A 84 -6.72 3.53 -4.17
N ILE A 85 -6.63 3.55 -2.83
CA ILE A 85 -7.56 2.82 -1.96
C ILE A 85 -9.00 3.37 -2.04
N TYR A 86 -9.16 4.68 -2.25
CA TYR A 86 -10.49 5.28 -2.36
C TYR A 86 -11.10 5.23 -3.77
N THR A 87 -10.30 4.96 -4.80
CA THR A 87 -10.77 4.97 -6.19
C THR A 87 -10.77 3.60 -6.86
N SER A 88 -10.08 2.62 -6.30
CA SER A 88 -9.99 1.26 -6.84
C SER A 88 -10.80 0.29 -6.00
N ASP A 89 -11.53 -0.60 -6.64
CA ASP A 89 -12.34 -1.63 -5.96
C ASP A 89 -11.45 -2.66 -5.25
N TYR A 90 -10.26 -2.91 -5.80
CA TYR A 90 -9.30 -3.88 -5.27
C TYR A 90 -7.86 -3.56 -5.70
N VAL A 91 -6.91 -4.17 -5.01
CA VAL A 91 -5.48 -4.11 -5.32
C VAL A 91 -4.89 -5.51 -5.43
N HIS A 92 -3.72 -5.63 -6.07
CA HIS A 92 -2.98 -6.88 -6.22
C HIS A 92 -1.58 -6.83 -5.64
N ALA A 93 -0.94 -5.67 -5.64
CA ALA A 93 0.46 -5.57 -5.27
C ALA A 93 0.78 -4.38 -4.36
N VAL A 94 1.82 -4.55 -3.58
CA VAL A 94 2.54 -3.47 -2.88
C VAL A 94 3.99 -3.55 -3.29
N VAL A 95 4.53 -2.50 -3.90
CA VAL A 95 5.96 -2.36 -4.19
C VAL A 95 6.62 -1.43 -3.20
N CYS A 96 7.77 -1.82 -2.67
CA CYS A 96 8.47 -1.08 -1.63
C CYS A 96 9.91 -0.83 -2.03
N ASN A 97 10.41 0.39 -1.80
CA ASN A 97 11.83 0.65 -1.80
C ASN A 97 12.34 1.13 -0.44
N SER A 98 13.65 0.97 -0.24
CA SER A 98 14.35 1.37 0.96
C SER A 98 15.67 2.04 0.59
N GLY A 99 16.00 3.14 1.28
CA GLY A 99 17.17 3.98 1.01
C GLY A 99 16.80 5.44 0.77
N VAL A 100 15.71 5.69 0.04
CA VAL A 100 15.14 7.01 -0.21
C VAL A 100 13.66 6.98 0.10
N ALA A 101 13.16 7.98 0.84
CA ALA A 101 11.80 7.98 1.40
C ALA A 101 10.72 8.50 0.44
N ASN A 102 11.08 9.08 -0.70
CA ASN A 102 10.15 9.80 -1.58
C ASN A 102 9.22 10.78 -0.80
N ALA A 103 9.81 11.51 0.10
CA ALA A 103 9.15 12.51 0.93
C ALA A 103 9.82 13.87 0.76
N CYS A 104 9.04 14.94 0.74
CA CYS A 104 9.49 16.30 0.43
C CYS A 104 10.13 16.42 -0.98
N THR A 105 9.67 15.65 -1.94
CA THR A 105 10.19 15.53 -3.31
C THR A 105 9.35 16.28 -4.33
N GLY A 106 8.29 16.96 -3.88
CA GLY A 106 7.42 17.77 -4.74
C GLY A 106 6.65 16.94 -5.78
N LYS A 107 6.35 17.57 -6.92
CA LYS A 107 5.63 16.93 -8.02
C LYS A 107 6.37 15.72 -8.59
N ILE A 108 7.68 15.80 -8.70
CA ILE A 108 8.53 14.70 -9.20
C ILE A 108 8.34 13.43 -8.37
N GLY A 109 8.15 13.57 -7.04
CA GLY A 109 7.88 12.42 -6.19
C GLY A 109 6.56 11.69 -6.52
N MET A 110 5.54 12.41 -6.95
CA MET A 110 4.29 11.80 -7.43
C MET A 110 4.50 11.07 -8.76
N ASP A 111 5.25 11.68 -9.68
CA ASP A 111 5.61 11.06 -10.95
C ASP A 111 6.40 9.76 -10.72
N TYR A 112 7.27 9.70 -9.70
CA TYR A 112 7.99 8.49 -9.31
C TYR A 112 7.08 7.40 -8.73
N CYS A 113 6.08 7.74 -7.93
CA CYS A 113 5.08 6.77 -7.47
C CYS A 113 4.34 6.16 -8.67
N GLU A 114 3.94 6.98 -9.62
CA GLU A 114 3.26 6.53 -10.84
C GLU A 114 4.15 5.58 -11.67
N GLN A 115 5.41 5.93 -11.88
CA GLN A 115 6.38 5.09 -12.60
C GLN A 115 6.62 3.75 -11.89
N MET A 116 6.78 3.75 -10.56
CA MET A 116 6.93 2.51 -9.79
C MET A 116 5.70 1.61 -9.91
N ALA A 117 4.51 2.20 -9.80
CA ALA A 117 3.26 1.47 -9.94
C ALA A 117 3.09 0.92 -11.36
N GLU A 118 3.41 1.70 -12.39
CA GLU A 118 3.31 1.29 -13.80
C GLU A 118 4.30 0.17 -14.14
N ALA A 119 5.57 0.27 -13.71
CA ALA A 119 6.56 -0.77 -13.92
C ALA A 119 6.14 -2.09 -13.24
N THR A 120 5.62 -2.00 -12.02
CA THR A 120 5.10 -3.16 -11.28
C THR A 120 3.87 -3.75 -11.97
N ALA A 121 2.93 -2.92 -12.39
CA ALA A 121 1.71 -3.33 -13.09
C ALA A 121 2.03 -4.05 -14.41
N LYS A 122 2.95 -3.51 -15.18
CA LYS A 122 3.44 -4.14 -16.44
C LYS A 122 4.09 -5.50 -16.19
N ALA A 123 4.90 -5.61 -15.12
CA ALA A 123 5.58 -6.87 -14.80
C ALA A 123 4.61 -7.96 -14.33
N LEU A 124 3.45 -7.59 -13.77
CA LEU A 124 2.45 -8.50 -13.20
C LEU A 124 1.22 -8.70 -14.11
N ASP A 125 1.14 -7.99 -15.24
CA ASP A 125 -0.03 -7.95 -16.13
C ASP A 125 -1.33 -7.54 -15.42
N ILE A 126 -1.25 -6.44 -14.65
CA ILE A 126 -2.35 -5.85 -13.89
C ILE A 126 -2.46 -4.34 -14.18
N GLU A 127 -3.51 -3.69 -13.69
CA GLU A 127 -3.66 -2.25 -13.84
C GLU A 127 -2.81 -1.45 -12.83
N LYS A 128 -2.30 -0.29 -13.25
CA LYS A 128 -1.52 0.62 -12.42
C LYS A 128 -2.20 0.98 -11.10
N ARG A 129 -3.51 1.17 -11.10
CA ARG A 129 -4.32 1.49 -9.91
C ARG A 129 -4.59 0.29 -9.00
N GLN A 130 -4.01 -0.86 -9.30
CA GLN A 130 -4.01 -2.04 -8.44
C GLN A 130 -2.68 -2.23 -7.68
N VAL A 131 -1.80 -1.21 -7.73
CA VAL A 131 -0.48 -1.23 -7.10
C VAL A 131 -0.37 -0.11 -6.06
N LEU A 132 -0.07 -0.49 -4.83
CA LEU A 132 0.31 0.40 -3.76
C LEU A 132 1.84 0.57 -3.73
N VAL A 133 2.30 1.73 -3.27
CA VAL A 133 3.73 2.10 -3.30
C VAL A 133 4.19 2.52 -1.91
N ALA A 134 5.30 1.96 -1.43
CA ALA A 134 5.91 2.35 -0.19
C ALA A 134 7.38 2.73 -0.38
N SER A 135 7.81 3.83 0.23
CA SER A 135 9.21 4.29 0.17
C SER A 135 9.69 4.68 1.56
N THR A 136 10.89 4.28 1.90
CA THR A 136 11.51 4.64 3.18
C THR A 136 13.00 4.94 3.03
N GLY A 137 13.53 5.83 3.88
CA GLY A 137 14.94 6.18 3.91
C GLY A 137 15.18 7.68 4.06
N VAL A 138 16.12 8.20 3.29
CA VAL A 138 16.50 9.63 3.32
C VAL A 138 15.36 10.49 2.75
N ILE A 139 15.00 11.55 3.48
CA ILE A 139 13.98 12.52 3.09
C ILE A 139 14.61 13.62 2.23
N GLY A 140 13.89 14.09 1.21
CA GLY A 140 14.31 15.18 0.32
C GLY A 140 15.27 14.77 -0.80
N ALA A 141 15.78 13.54 -0.78
CA ALA A 141 16.55 12.98 -1.89
C ALA A 141 15.61 12.44 -2.99
N GLN A 142 16.03 12.56 -4.24
CA GLN A 142 15.29 11.99 -5.36
C GLN A 142 15.54 10.47 -5.49
N LEU A 143 14.51 9.74 -5.89
CA LEU A 143 14.62 8.29 -6.13
C LEU A 143 15.49 8.02 -7.37
N PRO A 144 16.43 7.06 -7.30
CA PRO A 144 17.19 6.61 -8.47
C PRO A 144 16.32 5.68 -9.33
N MET A 145 15.44 6.26 -10.15
CA MET A 145 14.44 5.52 -10.92
C MET A 145 15.06 4.56 -11.95
N ASP A 146 16.24 4.86 -12.46
CA ASP A 146 17.05 3.98 -13.31
C ASP A 146 17.40 2.63 -12.68
N LYS A 147 17.30 2.52 -11.34
CA LYS A 147 17.53 1.27 -10.59
C LYS A 147 16.24 0.61 -10.12
N ILE A 148 15.13 1.33 -10.15
CA ILE A 148 13.86 0.91 -9.57
C ILE A 148 12.94 0.35 -10.65
N THR A 149 12.95 0.91 -11.82
CA THR A 149 12.15 0.54 -13.01
C THR A 149 13.04 -0.04 -14.09
#